data_7cdbe6a66ec16325bb2be4f41395995f
#
_entry.id   7cdbe6a66ec16325bb2be4f41395995f
#
_cell.length_a   1.000
_cell.length_b   1.000
_cell.length_c   1.000
_cell.angle_alpha   90.00
_cell.angle_beta   90.00
_cell.angle_gamma   90.00
#
_symmetry.space_group_name_H-M   'P 1'
#
loop_
_entity.id
_entity.type
_entity.pdbx_description
1 polymer ?
#
loop_
_entity_poly.entity_id
_entity_poly.type
_entity_poly.pdbx_seq_one_letter_code
_entity_poly.pdbx_strand_id
1 'polypeptide(L)'
;MSVSVIIKWGGHEYFISTLSEEDTVLDLKQSIKTLTGVLPERQKLLGLKVKGKPAEDDIKLGSLKLKPNTKIMMMGSREESLVCIFCSSLIPLSSSQIHSVTDIVVEENLAKIARRVKEYRVEELNPPRDGKRLLVLDVDYTLFDHKSCAETGQELMRPYLHEFLTSAYEDYDIVIWSATSMKWIDAKMKELGVTDNPNYKITFMLDSAAMITVHTPKRGVVEIRPFMKAHLNREKDRELFKLSQYLKEIAKLEDFSGLNHKHWERYLSKKQNQ
;
A
#
# COMPACT_ATOMS: atom_id res chain seq x y z
N MET A 1 -9.62 28.63 -23.77
CA MET A 1 -10.38 27.55 -24.47
C MET A 1 -10.52 26.34 -23.55
N SER A 2 -11.53 25.47 -23.78
CA SER A 2 -11.69 24.25 -22.99
C SER A 2 -10.73 23.15 -23.48
N VAL A 3 -10.15 22.40 -22.54
CA VAL A 3 -9.29 21.26 -22.82
C VAL A 3 -10.06 19.97 -22.56
N SER A 4 -10.11 19.07 -23.55
CA SER A 4 -10.71 17.74 -23.40
C SER A 4 -9.69 16.65 -23.65
N VAL A 5 -9.61 15.69 -22.71
CA VAL A 5 -8.66 14.57 -22.78
C VAL A 5 -9.33 13.26 -22.38
N ILE A 6 -8.80 12.16 -22.86
CA ILE A 6 -9.24 10.80 -22.52
C ILE A 6 -8.09 10.10 -21.78
N ILE A 7 -8.30 9.77 -20.53
CA ILE A 7 -7.33 9.05 -19.73
C ILE A 7 -7.57 7.53 -19.87
N LYS A 8 -6.56 6.80 -20.34
CA LYS A 8 -6.58 5.34 -20.38
C LYS A 8 -5.90 4.77 -19.15
N TRP A 9 -6.66 4.04 -18.32
CA TRP A 9 -6.13 3.42 -17.13
C TRP A 9 -6.94 2.17 -16.73
N GLY A 10 -6.26 1.11 -16.33
CA GLY A 10 -6.91 -0.12 -15.86
C GLY A 10 -7.86 -0.78 -16.87
N GLY A 11 -7.60 -0.62 -18.18
CA GLY A 11 -8.48 -1.12 -19.23
C GLY A 11 -9.69 -0.23 -19.54
N HIS A 12 -9.87 0.88 -18.82
CA HIS A 12 -10.98 1.82 -18.98
C HIS A 12 -10.52 3.15 -19.58
N GLU A 13 -11.46 3.86 -20.20
CA GLU A 13 -11.27 5.22 -20.70
C GLU A 13 -12.11 6.20 -19.87
N TYR A 14 -11.47 7.26 -19.36
CA TYR A 14 -12.10 8.31 -18.56
C TYR A 14 -12.03 9.63 -19.31
N PHE A 15 -13.18 10.22 -19.56
CA PHE A 15 -13.29 11.49 -20.29
C PHE A 15 -13.27 12.68 -19.33
N ILE A 16 -12.41 13.65 -19.59
CA ILE A 16 -12.28 14.89 -18.83
C ILE A 16 -12.44 16.07 -19.80
N SER A 17 -13.45 16.92 -19.58
CA SER A 17 -13.75 18.10 -20.38
C SER A 17 -13.95 19.36 -19.53
N THR A 18 -13.69 19.29 -18.24
CA THR A 18 -13.94 20.37 -17.28
C THR A 18 -12.75 21.33 -17.11
N LEU A 19 -11.67 21.09 -17.83
CA LEU A 19 -10.41 21.85 -17.72
C LEU A 19 -10.31 22.93 -18.82
N SER A 20 -9.54 23.97 -18.51
CA SER A 20 -9.19 25.06 -19.40
C SER A 20 -7.69 25.05 -19.75
N GLU A 21 -7.26 25.86 -20.71
CA GLU A 21 -5.85 26.05 -21.05
C GLU A 21 -5.04 26.69 -19.91
N GLU A 22 -5.70 27.41 -19.00
CA GLU A 22 -5.04 28.06 -17.86
C GLU A 22 -4.77 27.09 -16.71
N ASP A 23 -5.47 25.94 -16.68
CA ASP A 23 -5.26 24.92 -15.66
C ASP A 23 -3.92 24.22 -15.86
N THR A 24 -3.39 23.66 -14.77
CA THR A 24 -2.09 23.01 -14.73
C THR A 24 -2.17 21.48 -14.91
N VAL A 25 -1.05 20.84 -15.09
CA VAL A 25 -0.95 19.38 -15.06
C VAL A 25 -1.39 18.84 -13.71
N LEU A 26 -1.18 19.58 -12.61
CA LEU A 26 -1.67 19.20 -11.28
C LEU A 26 -3.20 19.20 -11.23
N ASP A 27 -3.87 20.20 -11.82
CA ASP A 27 -5.33 20.25 -11.89
C ASP A 27 -5.90 19.08 -12.70
N LEU A 28 -5.25 18.74 -13.81
CA LEU A 28 -5.56 17.51 -14.55
C LEU A 28 -5.41 16.26 -13.68
N LYS A 29 -4.33 16.14 -12.91
CA LYS A 29 -4.11 15.03 -11.98
C LYS A 29 -5.15 14.98 -10.86
N GLN A 30 -5.63 16.11 -10.36
CA GLN A 30 -6.73 16.16 -9.39
C GLN A 30 -8.07 15.69 -10.01
N SER A 31 -8.35 16.09 -11.25
CA SER A 31 -9.53 15.60 -11.98
C SER A 31 -9.46 14.09 -12.20
N ILE A 32 -8.28 13.57 -12.55
CA ILE A 32 -8.03 12.12 -12.67
C ILE A 32 -8.24 11.43 -11.32
N LYS A 33 -7.73 12.00 -10.21
CA LYS A 33 -7.97 11.46 -8.86
C LYS A 33 -9.45 11.32 -8.56
N THR A 34 -10.25 12.32 -8.88
CA THR A 34 -11.72 12.31 -8.66
C THR A 34 -12.38 11.14 -9.41
N LEU A 35 -11.94 10.86 -10.63
CA LEU A 35 -12.54 9.81 -11.48
C LEU A 35 -11.96 8.41 -11.20
N THR A 36 -10.69 8.34 -10.83
CA THR A 36 -9.97 7.05 -10.74
C THR A 36 -9.61 6.64 -9.32
N GLY A 37 -9.62 7.56 -8.34
CA GLY A 37 -9.14 7.33 -6.98
C GLY A 37 -7.61 7.24 -6.87
N VAL A 38 -6.85 7.45 -7.96
CA VAL A 38 -5.38 7.44 -7.94
C VAL A 38 -4.87 8.81 -7.50
N LEU A 39 -4.03 8.86 -6.47
CA LEU A 39 -3.47 10.12 -5.98
C LEU A 39 -2.54 10.78 -7.02
N PRO A 40 -2.51 12.13 -7.13
CA PRO A 40 -1.71 12.88 -8.11
C PRO A 40 -0.23 12.47 -8.13
N GLU A 41 0.37 12.26 -6.96
CA GLU A 41 1.77 11.84 -6.80
C GLU A 41 2.05 10.41 -7.30
N ARG A 42 1.01 9.59 -7.45
CA ARG A 42 1.09 8.22 -7.98
C ARG A 42 0.72 8.13 -9.46
N GLN A 43 0.28 9.24 -10.05
CA GLN A 43 -0.08 9.28 -11.46
C GLN A 43 1.14 9.58 -12.33
N LYS A 44 1.51 8.63 -13.17
CA LYS A 44 2.49 8.84 -14.24
C LYS A 44 1.74 8.94 -15.56
N LEU A 45 1.61 10.17 -16.09
CA LEU A 45 0.91 10.46 -17.33
C LEU A 45 1.88 10.31 -18.51
N LEU A 46 1.66 9.30 -19.33
CA LEU A 46 2.49 9.03 -20.51
C LEU A 46 1.93 9.79 -21.72
N GLY A 47 2.81 10.53 -22.38
CA GLY A 47 2.45 11.33 -23.56
C GLY A 47 2.42 12.84 -23.32
N LEU A 48 2.37 13.29 -22.06
CA LEU A 48 2.52 14.72 -21.74
C LEU A 48 4.00 15.09 -21.66
N LYS A 49 4.50 15.79 -22.65
CA LYS A 49 5.92 16.19 -22.73
C LYS A 49 6.05 17.66 -23.05
N VAL A 50 7.02 18.31 -22.39
CA VAL A 50 7.49 19.66 -22.71
C VAL A 50 8.97 19.58 -23.09
N LYS A 51 9.32 20.03 -24.30
CA LYS A 51 10.69 19.97 -24.83
C LYS A 51 11.36 18.59 -24.67
N GLY A 52 10.57 17.52 -24.86
CA GLY A 52 11.06 16.13 -24.79
C GLY A 52 11.12 15.51 -23.38
N LYS A 53 10.91 16.27 -22.32
CA LYS A 53 10.82 15.79 -20.93
C LYS A 53 9.36 15.64 -20.49
N PRO A 54 9.04 14.76 -19.52
CA PRO A 54 7.71 14.71 -18.92
C PRO A 54 7.30 16.09 -18.40
N ALA A 55 6.03 16.47 -18.58
CA ALA A 55 5.53 17.74 -18.09
C ALA A 55 5.47 17.71 -16.54
N GLU A 56 5.99 18.74 -15.90
CA GLU A 56 5.91 18.96 -14.46
C GLU A 56 4.52 19.46 -14.05
N ASP A 57 4.21 19.39 -12.77
CA ASP A 57 2.86 19.62 -12.25
C ASP A 57 2.39 21.09 -12.37
N ASP A 58 3.30 22.04 -12.44
CA ASP A 58 3.05 23.49 -12.57
C ASP A 58 2.84 23.94 -14.02
N ILE A 59 3.06 23.08 -14.99
CA ILE A 59 2.92 23.41 -16.41
C ILE A 59 1.46 23.59 -16.79
N LYS A 60 1.12 24.72 -17.42
CA LYS A 60 -0.22 24.99 -17.94
C LYS A 60 -0.57 24.08 -19.13
N LEU A 61 -1.81 23.57 -19.15
CA LEU A 61 -2.29 22.67 -20.19
C LEU A 61 -2.28 23.31 -21.59
N GLY A 62 -2.50 24.62 -21.69
CA GLY A 62 -2.41 25.36 -22.94
C GLY A 62 -1.00 25.29 -23.60
N SER A 63 0.07 25.22 -22.80
CA SER A 63 1.43 25.09 -23.32
C SER A 63 1.73 23.72 -23.95
N LEU A 64 0.93 22.70 -23.61
CA LEU A 64 1.05 21.34 -24.13
C LEU A 64 0.42 21.16 -25.51
N LYS A 65 -0.35 22.16 -25.99
CA LYS A 65 -1.03 22.16 -27.31
C LYS A 65 -1.80 20.87 -27.59
N LEU A 66 -2.55 20.38 -26.57
CA LEU A 66 -3.30 19.14 -26.67
C LEU A 66 -4.43 19.28 -27.68
N LYS A 67 -4.55 18.31 -28.58
CA LYS A 67 -5.73 18.23 -29.47
C LYS A 67 -6.96 17.79 -28.66
N PRO A 68 -8.18 18.20 -29.05
CA PRO A 68 -9.39 17.70 -28.42
C PRO A 68 -9.41 16.17 -28.38
N ASN A 69 -9.81 15.60 -27.25
CA ASN A 69 -9.86 14.17 -27.00
C ASN A 69 -8.51 13.43 -27.11
N THR A 70 -7.40 14.14 -26.86
CA THR A 70 -6.09 13.49 -26.79
C THR A 70 -6.11 12.33 -25.77
N LYS A 71 -5.71 11.15 -26.21
CA LYS A 71 -5.61 9.97 -25.36
C LYS A 71 -4.29 9.98 -24.60
N ILE A 72 -4.36 10.00 -23.28
CA ILE A 72 -3.21 9.98 -22.36
C ILE A 72 -3.27 8.65 -21.60
N MET A 73 -2.21 7.87 -21.68
CA MET A 73 -2.09 6.66 -20.89
C MET A 73 -1.60 7.03 -19.49
N MET A 74 -2.31 6.58 -18.45
CA MET A 74 -1.91 6.75 -17.07
C MET A 74 -1.40 5.43 -16.49
N MET A 75 -0.26 5.49 -15.83
CA MET A 75 0.22 4.45 -14.92
C MET A 75 0.07 4.96 -13.49
N GLY A 76 -0.45 4.14 -12.62
CA GLY A 76 -0.66 4.47 -11.21
C GLY A 76 -1.59 3.46 -10.56
N SER A 77 -1.46 3.29 -9.25
CA SER A 77 -2.34 2.42 -8.43
C SER A 77 -3.17 3.28 -7.48
N ARG A 78 -4.42 2.88 -7.27
CA ARG A 78 -5.26 3.46 -6.21
C ARG A 78 -4.66 3.12 -4.85
N GLU A 79 -4.72 4.03 -3.90
CA GLU A 79 -4.43 3.69 -2.50
C GLU A 79 -5.38 2.64 -1.96
N GLU A 80 -6.60 2.63 -2.44
CA GLU A 80 -7.67 1.71 -2.03
C GLU A 80 -7.48 0.27 -2.56
N SER A 81 -6.53 0.05 -3.47
CA SER A 81 -6.31 -1.26 -4.10
C SER A 81 -5.39 -2.20 -3.31
N LEU A 82 -4.81 -1.73 -2.22
CA LEU A 82 -3.92 -2.52 -1.38
C LEU A 82 -4.62 -2.90 -0.07
N VAL A 83 -5.68 -3.71 -0.16
CA VAL A 83 -6.22 -4.39 1.01
C VAL A 83 -5.43 -5.67 1.21
N CYS A 84 -4.56 -5.65 2.21
CA CYS A 84 -3.95 -6.85 2.76
C CYS A 84 -5.04 -7.65 3.48
N ILE A 85 -5.72 -8.56 2.77
CA ILE A 85 -6.70 -9.47 3.38
C ILE A 85 -5.93 -10.63 4.01
N PHE A 86 -5.28 -10.36 5.14
CA PHE A 86 -4.88 -11.37 6.10
C PHE A 86 -5.06 -10.83 7.52
N CYS A 87 -6.29 -10.55 7.88
CA CYS A 87 -6.66 -10.61 9.28
C CYS A 87 -7.46 -11.88 9.47
N SER A 88 -6.79 -12.87 10.03
CA SER A 88 -7.33 -14.15 10.36
C SER A 88 -8.62 -14.02 11.17
N SER A 89 -9.67 -14.42 10.57
CA SER A 89 -10.74 -15.15 11.22
C SER A 89 -11.39 -15.97 10.11
N LEU A 90 -11.06 -17.23 10.05
CA LEU A 90 -11.95 -18.23 9.51
C LEU A 90 -13.23 -18.18 10.36
N ILE A 91 -14.11 -17.24 10.04
CA ILE A 91 -15.49 -17.28 10.53
C ILE A 91 -16.16 -18.31 9.63
N PRO A 92 -16.66 -19.42 10.15
CA PRO A 92 -17.55 -20.29 9.41
C PRO A 92 -18.84 -19.50 9.16
N LEU A 93 -19.01 -18.97 7.96
CA LEU A 93 -20.27 -18.40 7.51
C LEU A 93 -21.29 -19.53 7.41
N SER A 94 -22.19 -19.59 8.37
CA SER A 94 -23.39 -20.41 8.26
C SER A 94 -24.23 -19.89 7.08
N SER A 95 -24.60 -20.80 6.22
CA SER A 95 -25.29 -20.59 4.96
C SER A 95 -26.78 -20.24 5.14
N SER A 96 -27.10 -19.06 5.65
CA SER A 96 -28.46 -18.55 5.58
C SER A 96 -28.48 -17.02 5.64
N GLN A 97 -28.94 -16.42 4.53
CA GLN A 97 -29.26 -15.02 4.27
C GLN A 97 -28.21 -14.24 3.43
N ILE A 98 -28.19 -14.54 2.12
CA ILE A 98 -27.55 -13.69 1.12
C ILE A 98 -28.67 -13.02 0.30
N HIS A 99 -28.95 -11.75 0.54
CA HIS A 99 -29.79 -10.92 -0.32
C HIS A 99 -29.38 -9.44 -0.29
N SER A 100 -28.19 -9.11 -0.83
CA SER A 100 -27.89 -7.71 -1.22
C SER A 100 -26.74 -7.65 -2.24
N VAL A 101 -26.61 -6.53 -2.96
CA VAL A 101 -25.50 -6.28 -3.90
C VAL A 101 -24.13 -6.40 -3.22
N THR A 102 -24.05 -6.13 -1.93
CA THR A 102 -22.84 -6.31 -1.10
C THR A 102 -22.40 -7.77 -1.02
N ASP A 103 -23.34 -8.72 -1.03
CA ASP A 103 -23.04 -10.15 -0.90
C ASP A 103 -22.47 -10.72 -2.19
N ILE A 104 -22.93 -10.25 -3.35
CA ILE A 104 -22.38 -10.64 -4.68
C ILE A 104 -20.92 -10.21 -4.82
N VAL A 105 -20.58 -9.00 -4.38
CA VAL A 105 -19.19 -8.50 -4.39
C VAL A 105 -18.30 -9.31 -3.46
N VAL A 106 -18.82 -9.76 -2.32
CA VAL A 106 -18.10 -10.64 -1.38
C VAL A 106 -17.83 -12.00 -2.02
N GLU A 107 -18.84 -12.60 -2.66
CA GLU A 107 -18.72 -13.91 -3.31
C GLU A 107 -17.73 -13.89 -4.48
N GLU A 108 -17.76 -12.85 -5.33
CA GLU A 108 -16.79 -12.66 -6.41
C GLU A 108 -15.36 -12.54 -5.86
N ASN A 109 -15.16 -11.82 -4.78
CA ASN A 109 -13.86 -11.68 -4.15
C ASN A 109 -13.39 -12.98 -3.50
N LEU A 110 -14.28 -13.75 -2.88
CA LEU A 110 -13.96 -15.08 -2.34
C LEU A 110 -13.51 -16.04 -3.44
N ALA A 111 -14.17 -16.02 -4.60
CA ALA A 111 -13.76 -16.82 -5.74
C ALA A 111 -12.36 -16.40 -6.26
N LYS A 112 -12.07 -15.09 -6.32
CA LYS A 112 -10.74 -14.58 -6.68
C LYS A 112 -9.66 -15.02 -5.69
N ILE A 113 -9.97 -14.96 -4.38
CA ILE A 113 -9.07 -15.42 -3.31
C ILE A 113 -8.81 -16.91 -3.46
N ALA A 114 -9.86 -17.74 -3.57
CA ALA A 114 -9.74 -19.19 -3.69
C ALA A 114 -8.87 -19.59 -4.90
N ARG A 115 -9.08 -18.93 -6.06
CA ARG A 115 -8.25 -19.14 -7.23
C ARG A 115 -6.79 -18.76 -6.95
N ARG A 116 -6.53 -17.61 -6.33
CA ARG A 116 -5.19 -17.14 -6.01
C ARG A 116 -4.47 -18.08 -5.05
N VAL A 117 -5.14 -18.52 -4.00
CA VAL A 117 -4.59 -19.51 -3.03
C VAL A 117 -4.21 -20.82 -3.74
N LYS A 118 -4.99 -21.25 -4.72
CA LYS A 118 -4.70 -22.47 -5.50
C LYS A 118 -3.52 -22.31 -6.45
N GLU A 119 -3.38 -21.15 -7.08
CA GLU A 119 -2.40 -20.89 -8.15
C GLU A 119 -1.06 -20.36 -7.63
N TYR A 120 -1.08 -19.53 -6.56
CA TYR A 120 0.10 -18.92 -6.01
C TYR A 120 0.80 -19.87 -5.05
N ARG A 121 2.09 -20.09 -5.27
CA ARG A 121 2.92 -20.92 -4.39
C ARG A 121 3.73 -20.01 -3.48
N VAL A 122 3.54 -20.19 -2.19
CA VAL A 122 4.33 -19.51 -1.15
C VAL A 122 5.60 -20.31 -0.93
N GLU A 123 6.76 -19.65 -0.98
CA GLU A 123 8.02 -20.20 -0.55
C GLU A 123 8.20 -19.90 0.94
N GLU A 124 8.19 -20.94 1.76
CA GLU A 124 8.40 -20.83 3.19
C GLU A 124 9.92 -20.70 3.47
N LEU A 125 10.32 -19.57 4.02
CA LEU A 125 11.70 -19.30 4.39
C LEU A 125 12.03 -19.84 5.79
N ASN A 126 11.09 -19.72 6.71
CA ASN A 126 11.17 -20.25 8.06
C ASN A 126 9.80 -20.75 8.51
N PRO A 127 9.70 -21.89 9.20
CA PRO A 127 8.43 -22.44 9.65
C PRO A 127 7.72 -21.50 10.62
N PRO A 128 6.38 -21.40 10.53
CA PRO A 128 5.60 -20.66 11.50
C PRO A 128 5.70 -21.31 12.88
N ARG A 129 5.65 -20.52 13.93
CA ARG A 129 5.78 -20.97 15.32
C ARG A 129 4.40 -21.16 15.95
N ASP A 130 4.25 -22.24 16.72
CA ASP A 130 3.02 -22.54 17.42
C ASP A 130 2.59 -21.38 18.35
N GLY A 131 1.31 -21.04 18.31
CA GLY A 131 0.71 -20.01 19.14
C GLY A 131 1.07 -18.57 18.77
N LYS A 132 1.89 -18.36 17.74
CA LYS A 132 2.19 -17.00 17.22
C LYS A 132 1.18 -16.57 16.16
N ARG A 133 0.90 -15.28 16.13
CA ARG A 133 0.04 -14.67 15.11
C ARG A 133 0.87 -14.16 13.95
N LEU A 134 0.26 -13.99 12.80
CA LEU A 134 0.91 -13.42 11.64
C LEU A 134 0.90 -11.89 11.69
N LEU A 135 2.07 -11.29 11.51
CA LEU A 135 2.24 -9.87 11.24
C LEU A 135 2.63 -9.68 9.76
N VAL A 136 1.74 -9.13 8.98
CA VAL A 136 1.97 -8.87 7.56
C VAL A 136 2.35 -7.41 7.37
N LEU A 137 3.51 -7.17 6.76
CA LEU A 137 4.09 -5.85 6.58
C LEU A 137 4.26 -5.51 5.10
N ASP A 138 3.79 -4.33 4.70
CA ASP A 138 4.13 -3.72 3.42
C ASP A 138 5.54 -3.11 3.48
N VAL A 139 6.17 -2.94 2.31
CA VAL A 139 7.55 -2.45 2.20
C VAL A 139 7.61 -0.98 1.87
N ASP A 140 7.02 -0.60 0.72
CA ASP A 140 7.19 0.74 0.15
C ASP A 140 6.48 1.79 1.01
N TYR A 141 7.23 2.79 1.44
CA TYR A 141 6.78 3.85 2.36
C TYR A 141 6.37 3.36 3.77
N THR A 142 6.41 2.06 4.02
CA THR A 142 6.15 1.46 5.32
C THR A 142 7.47 1.18 6.05
N LEU A 143 8.36 0.44 5.46
CA LEU A 143 9.68 0.09 6.01
C LEU A 143 10.83 0.85 5.34
N PHE A 144 10.57 1.44 4.18
CA PHE A 144 11.58 1.98 3.29
C PHE A 144 11.03 3.13 2.45
N ASP A 145 11.84 4.18 2.23
CA ASP A 145 11.51 5.28 1.32
C ASP A 145 11.85 4.90 -0.13
N HIS A 146 10.85 4.43 -0.84
CA HIS A 146 11.00 3.98 -2.23
C HIS A 146 11.33 5.10 -3.23
N LYS A 147 10.98 6.35 -2.91
CA LYS A 147 11.00 7.45 -3.89
C LYS A 147 12.27 8.30 -3.84
N SER A 148 12.90 8.42 -2.69
CA SER A 148 14.09 9.24 -2.53
C SER A 148 15.32 8.55 -3.12
N CYS A 149 16.27 9.35 -3.58
CA CYS A 149 17.60 8.89 -4.01
C CYS A 149 18.56 8.98 -2.83
N ALA A 150 19.39 7.96 -2.65
CA ALA A 150 20.46 7.92 -1.66
C ALA A 150 21.62 7.07 -2.20
N GLU A 151 22.78 7.14 -1.57
CA GLU A 151 23.94 6.34 -1.95
C GLU A 151 23.79 4.88 -1.53
N THR A 152 23.11 4.65 -0.40
CA THR A 152 22.89 3.32 0.16
C THR A 152 21.42 3.11 0.55
N GLY A 153 20.97 1.86 0.52
CA GLY A 153 19.61 1.52 0.97
C GLY A 153 19.39 1.79 2.46
N GLN A 154 20.45 1.77 3.25
CA GLN A 154 20.39 2.08 4.69
C GLN A 154 19.93 3.51 4.97
N GLU A 155 20.26 4.45 4.10
CA GLU A 155 19.79 5.85 4.22
C GLU A 155 18.31 6.01 3.98
N LEU A 156 17.71 5.10 3.20
CA LEU A 156 16.30 5.06 2.88
C LEU A 156 15.50 4.15 3.81
N MET A 157 16.17 3.40 4.67
CA MET A 157 15.55 2.55 5.68
C MET A 157 14.85 3.40 6.74
N ARG A 158 13.61 3.04 7.07
CA ARG A 158 12.86 3.71 8.14
C ARG A 158 13.54 3.48 9.50
N PRO A 159 13.61 4.51 10.35
CA PRO A 159 14.18 4.37 11.69
C PRO A 159 13.48 3.29 12.51
N TYR A 160 14.25 2.64 13.38
CA TYR A 160 13.79 1.57 14.26
C TYR A 160 13.33 0.29 13.55
N LEU A 161 13.70 0.07 12.27
CA LEU A 161 13.24 -1.11 11.53
C LEU A 161 13.63 -2.42 12.24
N HIS A 162 14.90 -2.57 12.59
CA HIS A 162 15.38 -3.83 13.19
C HIS A 162 14.89 -3.99 14.64
N GLU A 163 14.82 -2.93 15.41
CA GLU A 163 14.25 -2.93 16.75
C GLU A 163 12.76 -3.31 16.72
N PHE A 164 12.03 -2.75 15.76
CA PHE A 164 10.62 -3.06 15.54
C PHE A 164 10.42 -4.53 15.19
N LEU A 165 11.17 -5.05 14.20
CA LEU A 165 11.05 -6.45 13.78
C LEU A 165 11.47 -7.42 14.89
N THR A 166 12.52 -7.11 15.65
CA THR A 166 12.96 -7.90 16.81
C THR A 166 11.87 -7.96 17.87
N SER A 167 11.31 -6.80 18.21
CA SER A 167 10.22 -6.71 19.19
C SER A 167 8.96 -7.43 18.72
N ALA A 168 8.59 -7.27 17.44
CA ALA A 168 7.42 -7.93 16.88
C ALA A 168 7.59 -9.45 16.83
N TYR A 169 8.80 -9.95 16.56
CA TYR A 169 9.07 -11.37 16.48
C TYR A 169 8.87 -12.12 17.80
N GLU A 170 8.85 -11.42 18.93
CA GLU A 170 8.54 -12.03 20.23
C GLU A 170 7.11 -12.63 20.23
N ASP A 171 6.16 -11.99 19.57
CA ASP A 171 4.73 -12.34 19.63
C ASP A 171 4.12 -12.74 18.27
N TYR A 172 4.80 -12.43 17.16
CA TYR A 172 4.29 -12.61 15.81
C TYR A 172 5.29 -13.33 14.91
N ASP A 173 4.78 -14.10 13.96
CA ASP A 173 5.52 -14.53 12.78
C ASP A 173 5.44 -13.44 11.71
N ILE A 174 6.58 -13.07 11.12
CA ILE A 174 6.68 -11.91 10.25
C ILE A 174 6.56 -12.34 8.79
N VAL A 175 5.66 -11.68 8.08
CA VAL A 175 5.45 -11.84 6.64
C VAL A 175 5.65 -10.50 5.96
N ILE A 176 6.40 -10.49 4.88
CA ILE A 176 6.57 -9.32 4.01
C ILE A 176 5.64 -9.46 2.81
N TRP A 177 4.88 -8.42 2.50
CA TRP A 177 4.00 -8.42 1.33
C TRP A 177 4.05 -7.07 0.61
N SER A 178 4.50 -7.07 -0.63
CA SER A 178 4.61 -5.84 -1.43
C SER A 178 3.95 -5.98 -2.80
N ALA A 179 3.45 -4.88 -3.33
CA ALA A 179 2.85 -4.79 -4.66
C ALA A 179 3.87 -4.79 -5.81
N THR A 180 5.11 -5.19 -5.53
CA THR A 180 6.20 -5.29 -6.51
C THR A 180 6.51 -6.74 -6.87
N SER A 181 7.54 -6.99 -7.68
CA SER A 181 7.97 -8.36 -8.01
C SER A 181 8.81 -8.97 -6.88
N MET A 182 8.77 -10.30 -6.75
CA MET A 182 9.56 -11.02 -5.74
C MET A 182 11.05 -10.68 -5.83
N LYS A 183 11.62 -10.64 -7.03
CA LYS A 183 13.02 -10.28 -7.26
C LYS A 183 13.39 -8.92 -6.64
N TRP A 184 12.47 -7.95 -6.69
CA TRP A 184 12.70 -6.63 -6.10
C TRP A 184 12.59 -6.70 -4.57
N ILE A 185 11.63 -7.47 -4.04
CA ILE A 185 11.45 -7.67 -2.59
C ILE A 185 12.70 -8.32 -2.01
N ASP A 186 13.17 -9.42 -2.60
CA ASP A 186 14.38 -10.14 -2.18
C ASP A 186 15.60 -9.21 -2.12
N ALA A 187 15.85 -8.49 -3.23
CA ALA A 187 16.97 -7.56 -3.29
C ALA A 187 16.88 -6.49 -2.20
N LYS A 188 15.67 -5.94 -1.96
CA LYS A 188 15.46 -4.90 -0.96
C LYS A 188 15.59 -5.42 0.47
N MET A 189 15.00 -6.55 0.78
CA MET A 189 15.08 -7.15 2.13
C MET A 189 16.51 -7.55 2.47
N LYS A 190 17.28 -8.02 1.49
CA LYS A 190 18.71 -8.31 1.66
C LYS A 190 19.52 -7.02 1.88
N GLU A 191 19.30 -6.00 1.07
CA GLU A 191 19.99 -4.70 1.18
C GLU A 191 19.74 -4.03 2.54
N LEU A 192 18.52 -4.15 3.07
CA LEU A 192 18.16 -3.64 4.39
C LEU A 192 18.61 -4.55 5.55
N GLY A 193 19.22 -5.70 5.28
CA GLY A 193 19.64 -6.67 6.29
C GLY A 193 18.48 -7.35 7.02
N VAL A 194 17.30 -7.46 6.36
CA VAL A 194 16.10 -8.03 6.98
C VAL A 194 16.11 -9.55 6.91
N THR A 195 16.53 -10.14 5.79
CA THR A 195 16.50 -11.60 5.59
C THR A 195 17.53 -12.35 6.42
N ASP A 196 18.67 -11.74 6.67
CA ASP A 196 19.81 -12.39 7.34
C ASP A 196 20.00 -11.92 8.80
N ASN A 197 18.96 -11.29 9.39
CA ASN A 197 19.07 -10.78 10.75
C ASN A 197 19.06 -11.91 11.79
N PRO A 198 19.98 -11.90 12.78
CA PRO A 198 20.06 -12.96 13.79
C PRO A 198 18.93 -12.90 14.83
N ASN A 199 18.27 -11.73 15.02
CA ASN A 199 17.32 -11.50 16.11
C ASN A 199 15.88 -11.85 15.76
N TYR A 200 15.56 -12.03 14.48
CA TYR A 200 14.22 -12.40 14.01
C TYR A 200 14.30 -13.19 12.70
N LYS A 201 13.19 -13.80 12.32
CA LYS A 201 13.05 -14.56 11.07
C LYS A 201 11.86 -14.07 10.30
N ILE A 202 11.98 -14.06 8.97
CA ILE A 202 10.86 -13.85 8.06
C ILE A 202 10.28 -15.22 7.70
N THR A 203 9.00 -15.41 7.92
CA THR A 203 8.33 -16.69 7.66
C THR A 203 8.20 -16.93 6.17
N PHE A 204 7.67 -15.96 5.43
CA PHE A 204 7.62 -15.96 3.96
C PHE A 204 7.45 -14.55 3.43
N MET A 205 7.61 -14.41 2.12
CA MET A 205 7.38 -13.15 1.41
C MET A 205 6.34 -13.35 0.30
N LEU A 206 5.53 -12.32 0.05
CA LEU A 206 4.49 -12.29 -0.98
C LEU A 206 4.70 -11.09 -1.90
N ASP A 207 4.56 -11.31 -3.19
CA ASP A 207 4.67 -10.27 -4.20
C ASP A 207 3.29 -9.86 -4.77
N SER A 208 3.31 -9.02 -5.80
CA SER A 208 2.10 -8.56 -6.49
C SER A 208 1.27 -9.70 -7.07
N ALA A 209 1.89 -10.85 -7.41
CA ALA A 209 1.19 -12.00 -7.95
C ALA A 209 0.30 -12.69 -6.90
N ALA A 210 0.56 -12.49 -5.59
CA ALA A 210 -0.30 -12.97 -4.50
C ALA A 210 -1.54 -12.08 -4.28
N MET A 211 -1.61 -10.90 -4.91
CA MET A 211 -2.68 -9.93 -4.69
C MET A 211 -3.89 -10.16 -5.58
N ILE A 212 -5.05 -9.74 -5.09
CA ILE A 212 -6.26 -9.55 -5.87
C ILE A 212 -6.72 -8.09 -5.76
N THR A 213 -7.42 -7.59 -6.77
CA THR A 213 -8.05 -6.27 -6.71
C THR A 213 -9.45 -6.40 -6.15
N VAL A 214 -9.73 -5.68 -5.07
CA VAL A 214 -11.05 -5.58 -4.46
C VAL A 214 -11.47 -4.12 -4.35
N HIS A 215 -12.77 -3.86 -4.42
CA HIS A 215 -13.36 -2.55 -4.17
C HIS A 215 -14.11 -2.61 -2.83
N THR A 216 -13.56 -1.98 -1.81
CA THR A 216 -14.19 -1.96 -0.48
C THR A 216 -14.06 -0.57 0.14
N PRO A 217 -15.11 -0.07 0.81
CA PRO A 217 -15.07 1.19 1.56
C PRO A 217 -14.36 1.03 2.91
N LYS A 218 -14.15 -0.20 3.37
CA LYS A 218 -13.50 -0.50 4.66
C LYS A 218 -12.12 -1.09 4.43
N ARG A 219 -11.12 -0.52 5.11
CA ARG A 219 -9.77 -1.07 5.18
C ARG A 219 -9.62 -1.79 6.51
N GLY A 220 -9.28 -3.08 6.44
CA GLY A 220 -9.03 -3.92 7.62
C GLY A 220 -7.55 -3.89 8.05
N VAL A 221 -6.82 -2.79 7.81
CA VAL A 221 -5.39 -2.70 8.04
C VAL A 221 -5.06 -1.55 9.00
N VAL A 222 -3.96 -1.70 9.74
CA VAL A 222 -3.37 -0.61 10.51
C VAL A 222 -2.65 0.32 9.54
N GLU A 223 -3.11 1.55 9.45
CA GLU A 223 -2.49 2.57 8.60
C GLU A 223 -1.47 3.36 9.43
N ILE A 224 -0.23 3.41 8.96
CA ILE A 224 0.82 4.25 9.51
C ILE A 224 1.16 5.39 8.56
N ARG A 225 1.75 6.46 9.08
CA ARG A 225 2.20 7.56 8.23
C ARG A 225 3.24 7.08 7.23
N PRO A 226 3.09 7.39 5.93
CA PRO A 226 4.06 6.98 4.93
C PRO A 226 5.43 7.63 5.19
N PHE A 227 6.48 6.82 5.13
CA PHE A 227 7.87 7.28 5.26
C PHE A 227 8.40 7.72 3.90
N MET A 228 8.51 9.01 3.72
CA MET A 228 9.00 9.67 2.50
C MET A 228 9.99 10.76 2.84
N LYS A 229 10.83 11.17 1.86
CA LYS A 229 11.87 12.18 2.03
C LYS A 229 12.77 11.83 3.22
N ALA A 230 13.35 10.64 3.18
CA ALA A 230 14.18 10.10 4.25
C ALA A 230 15.21 11.10 4.77
N HIS A 231 15.88 11.85 3.87
CA HIS A 231 16.85 12.89 4.20
C HIS A 231 16.31 14.03 5.08
N LEU A 232 14.97 14.26 5.10
CA LEU A 232 14.33 15.29 5.94
C LEU A 232 13.63 14.73 7.17
N ASN A 233 13.16 13.48 7.08
CA ASN A 233 12.23 12.94 8.05
C ASN A 233 12.83 11.86 8.96
N ARG A 234 13.96 11.28 8.58
CA ARG A 234 14.56 10.14 9.29
C ARG A 234 14.81 10.41 10.76
N GLU A 235 15.35 11.56 11.12
CA GLU A 235 15.65 11.89 12.52
C GLU A 235 14.41 12.06 13.40
N LYS A 236 13.28 12.40 12.80
CA LYS A 236 12.01 12.69 13.51
C LYS A 236 11.03 11.53 13.48
N ASP A 237 11.20 10.58 12.56
CA ASP A 237 10.28 9.46 12.41
C ASP A 237 10.38 8.51 13.61
N ARG A 238 9.25 8.22 14.25
CA ARG A 238 9.09 7.33 15.40
C ARG A 238 7.94 6.34 15.19
N GLU A 239 7.45 6.20 13.96
CA GLU A 239 6.26 5.38 13.69
C GLU A 239 6.49 3.91 14.05
N LEU A 240 7.61 3.32 13.61
CA LEU A 240 7.90 1.92 13.93
C LEU A 240 8.14 1.70 15.43
N PHE A 241 8.71 2.68 16.11
CA PHE A 241 8.84 2.63 17.57
C PHE A 241 7.47 2.60 18.27
N LYS A 242 6.55 3.47 17.88
CA LYS A 242 5.17 3.48 18.41
C LYS A 242 4.41 2.21 18.04
N LEU A 243 4.58 1.75 16.78
CA LEU A 243 3.92 0.54 16.30
C LEU A 243 4.39 -0.69 17.07
N SER A 244 5.67 -0.78 17.45
CA SER A 244 6.17 -1.88 18.29
C SER A 244 5.47 -1.92 19.66
N GLN A 245 5.26 -0.76 20.28
CA GLN A 245 4.52 -0.67 21.53
C GLN A 245 3.05 -1.10 21.38
N TYR A 246 2.41 -0.65 20.30
CA TYR A 246 1.03 -1.04 20.00
C TYR A 246 0.90 -2.55 19.79
N LEU A 247 1.78 -3.16 19.01
CA LEU A 247 1.76 -4.60 18.75
C LEU A 247 1.96 -5.43 20.02
N LYS A 248 2.87 -5.01 20.92
CA LYS A 248 3.05 -5.67 22.23
C LYS A 248 1.79 -5.61 23.08
N GLU A 249 1.06 -4.50 23.06
CA GLU A 249 -0.17 -4.38 23.83
C GLU A 249 -1.30 -5.22 23.26
N ILE A 250 -1.49 -5.22 21.95
CA ILE A 250 -2.57 -6.00 21.34
C ILE A 250 -2.24 -7.51 21.28
N ALA A 251 -0.96 -7.91 21.33
CA ALA A 251 -0.58 -9.31 21.42
C ALA A 251 -1.20 -10.03 22.64
N LYS A 252 -1.52 -9.28 23.70
CA LYS A 252 -2.17 -9.78 24.92
C LYS A 252 -3.67 -10.06 24.74
N LEU A 253 -4.27 -9.59 23.65
CA LEU A 253 -5.71 -9.75 23.40
C LEU A 253 -5.98 -11.09 22.71
N GLU A 254 -7.08 -11.73 23.05
CA GLU A 254 -7.53 -12.95 22.36
C GLU A 254 -8.16 -12.63 21.01
N ASP A 255 -8.86 -11.50 20.90
CA ASP A 255 -9.59 -11.07 19.72
C ASP A 255 -9.22 -9.63 19.31
N PHE A 256 -9.02 -9.41 18.02
CA PHE A 256 -8.70 -8.11 17.41
C PHE A 256 -9.90 -7.41 16.77
N SER A 257 -11.07 -8.06 16.72
CA SER A 257 -12.26 -7.55 16.04
C SER A 257 -12.76 -6.20 16.58
N GLY A 258 -12.50 -5.92 17.85
CA GLY A 258 -12.86 -4.67 18.52
C GLY A 258 -11.84 -3.53 18.33
N LEU A 259 -10.71 -3.75 17.63
CA LEU A 259 -9.69 -2.75 17.46
C LEU A 259 -10.06 -1.74 16.36
N ASN A 260 -9.80 -0.46 16.64
CA ASN A 260 -9.93 0.59 15.64
C ASN A 260 -8.59 0.79 14.91
N HIS A 261 -8.42 0.11 13.79
CA HIS A 261 -7.19 0.12 13.01
C HIS A 261 -6.82 1.50 12.45
N LYS A 262 -7.81 2.35 12.18
CA LYS A 262 -7.59 3.72 11.69
C LYS A 262 -7.01 4.67 12.75
N HIS A 263 -7.29 4.40 14.03
CA HIS A 263 -6.88 5.25 15.15
C HIS A 263 -6.09 4.48 16.20
N TRP A 264 -5.21 3.60 15.75
CA TRP A 264 -4.40 2.74 16.61
C TRP A 264 -3.54 3.51 17.63
N GLU A 265 -3.05 4.71 17.29
CA GLU A 265 -2.27 5.54 18.21
C GLU A 265 -3.09 5.97 19.45
N ARG A 266 -4.41 6.13 19.30
CA ARG A 266 -5.29 6.47 20.45
C ARG A 266 -5.42 5.33 21.46
N TYR A 267 -5.20 4.09 21.03
CA TYR A 267 -5.22 2.93 21.90
C TYR A 267 -4.09 3.03 22.95
N LEU A 268 -2.89 3.38 22.51
CA LEU A 268 -1.75 3.60 23.42
C LEU A 268 -1.97 4.75 24.38
N SER A 269 -2.47 5.88 23.89
CA SER A 269 -2.73 7.07 24.73
C SER A 269 -3.75 6.81 25.82
N LYS A 270 -4.77 6.00 25.57
CA LYS A 270 -5.77 5.63 26.58
C LYS A 270 -5.19 4.75 27.70
N LYS A 271 -4.27 3.84 27.35
CA LYS A 271 -3.64 2.95 28.34
C LYS A 271 -2.59 3.63 29.19
N GLN A 272 -1.90 4.64 28.66
CA GLN A 272 -0.92 5.42 29.43
C GLN A 272 -1.55 6.34 30.50
N ASN A 273 -2.86 6.60 30.38
CA ASN A 273 -3.64 7.43 31.30
C ASN A 273 -4.48 6.62 32.30
N GLN A 274 -4.37 5.31 32.31
CA GLN A 274 -4.94 4.38 33.29
C GLN A 274 -3.85 3.80 34.22
#